data_2ced1a2b98289eb32ea350fcc6d3fa57
#
_entry.id   2ced1a2b98289eb32ea350fcc6d3fa57
#
_cell.length_a   1.000
_cell.length_b   1.000
_cell.length_c   1.000
_cell.angle_alpha   90.00
_cell.angle_beta   90.00
_cell.angle_gamma   90.00
#
_symmetry.space_group_name_H-M   'P 1'
#
loop_
_entity.id
_entity.type
_entity.pdbx_description
1 polymer ?
#
loop_
_entity_poly.entity_id
_entity_poly.type
_entity_poly.pdbx_seq_one_letter_code
_entity_poly.pdbx_strand_id
1 'polypeptide(L)'
;METTRKTGPLETEPLSRHSGLDGPLFAGDMEAVIRQACEDLIALQDGGVDSVLIANEFSLPYQSKADAVTVGAMGYVVGRLKEDIRVPFGVNVVLSPMASLELAASTGASFIRSAFTGTYMGENGVVDTDVSATVRRKKALGLDHLKMLYKVNPESDAYLVPRDIKTITKSIIFHCGPDALCVSGASAGSETSTDFMSEVRSVADDVPVFCNTGCNAETAMDKLSHSDGACVGTTFKKDGKFENNVDPERVVKFMNIVKGFHKTL
;
A
#
# COMPACT_ATOMS: atom_id res chain seq x y z
N MET A 1 7.85 30.74 1.97
CA MET A 1 8.55 29.52 1.50
C MET A 1 7.48 28.60 1.00
N GLU A 2 7.18 28.66 -0.28
CA GLU A 2 6.17 27.80 -0.92
C GLU A 2 6.71 26.36 -0.97
N THR A 3 6.21 25.51 -0.07
CA THR A 3 6.37 24.07 -0.20
C THR A 3 5.46 23.61 -1.32
N THR A 4 5.99 23.51 -2.53
CA THR A 4 5.35 22.78 -3.61
C THR A 4 5.11 21.34 -3.13
N ARG A 5 3.87 21.03 -2.78
CA ARG A 5 3.41 19.66 -2.52
C ARG A 5 3.57 18.88 -3.82
N LYS A 6 4.64 18.11 -3.94
CA LYS A 6 4.78 17.07 -4.96
C LYS A 6 4.07 15.84 -4.42
N THR A 7 2.82 15.69 -4.74
CA THR A 7 2.03 14.52 -4.41
C THR A 7 1.72 13.79 -5.72
N GLY A 8 2.27 12.58 -5.82
CA GLY A 8 1.95 11.64 -6.88
C GLY A 8 1.21 10.43 -6.30
N PRO A 9 0.42 9.72 -7.09
CA PRO A 9 -0.21 8.48 -6.64
C PRO A 9 0.85 7.42 -6.33
N LEU A 10 0.61 6.65 -5.26
CA LEU A 10 1.35 5.43 -4.95
C LEU A 10 0.58 4.23 -5.50
N GLU A 11 1.27 3.33 -6.15
CA GLU A 11 0.66 2.18 -6.81
C GLU A 11 0.94 0.89 -6.06
N THR A 12 -0.07 0.03 -5.92
CA THR A 12 0.09 -1.29 -5.31
C THR A 12 0.10 -2.37 -6.38
N GLU A 13 1.15 -3.18 -6.37
CA GLU A 13 1.25 -4.38 -7.19
C GLU A 13 0.93 -5.62 -6.37
N PRO A 14 -0.13 -6.35 -6.65
CA PRO A 14 -0.22 -7.71 -6.17
C PRO A 14 0.80 -8.57 -6.92
N LEU A 15 1.69 -9.22 -6.21
CA LEU A 15 2.36 -10.39 -6.74
C LEU A 15 1.26 -11.35 -7.20
N SER A 16 1.24 -11.69 -8.49
CA SER A 16 0.18 -12.44 -9.16
C SER A 16 -0.31 -13.69 -8.40
N ARG A 17 -1.35 -14.34 -8.91
CA ARG A 17 -2.11 -15.50 -8.40
C ARG A 17 -1.34 -16.60 -7.65
N HIS A 18 -0.05 -16.46 -7.39
CA HIS A 18 0.84 -17.49 -6.88
C HIS A 18 1.75 -16.93 -5.80
N SER A 19 1.14 -16.51 -4.73
CA SER A 19 1.82 -15.95 -3.57
C SER A 19 2.28 -17.03 -2.61
N GLY A 20 3.44 -16.81 -2.00
CA GLY A 20 3.97 -17.58 -0.90
C GLY A 20 4.13 -19.08 -1.19
N LEU A 21 5.31 -19.62 -0.99
CA LEU A 21 5.64 -21.06 -1.21
C LEU A 21 4.75 -22.03 -0.42
N ASP A 22 4.05 -21.55 0.59
CA ASP A 22 3.13 -22.28 1.48
C ASP A 22 1.67 -21.86 1.34
N GLY A 23 1.37 -20.88 0.49
CA GLY A 23 0.00 -20.41 0.27
C GLY A 23 -0.85 -21.45 -0.47
N PRO A 24 -2.13 -21.67 -0.07
CA PRO A 24 -3.02 -22.63 -0.71
C PRO A 24 -3.22 -22.41 -2.22
N LEU A 25 -3.00 -21.17 -2.68
CA LEU A 25 -3.15 -20.79 -4.09
C LEU A 25 -1.84 -20.87 -4.89
N PHE A 26 -0.72 -21.24 -4.26
CA PHE A 26 0.55 -21.38 -4.95
C PHE A 26 0.56 -22.62 -5.85
N ALA A 27 0.78 -22.42 -7.14
CA ALA A 27 0.79 -23.50 -8.13
C ALA A 27 2.14 -24.23 -8.27
N GLY A 28 3.12 -23.92 -7.39
CA GLY A 28 4.43 -24.59 -7.40
C GLY A 28 5.43 -24.01 -8.41
N ASP A 29 5.12 -22.92 -9.10
CA ASP A 29 6.01 -22.29 -10.10
C ASP A 29 6.36 -20.85 -9.73
N MET A 30 7.50 -20.68 -9.07
CA MET A 30 8.02 -19.36 -8.65
C MET A 30 8.47 -18.50 -9.85
N GLU A 31 8.94 -19.12 -10.92
CA GLU A 31 9.32 -18.40 -12.13
C GLU A 31 8.09 -17.80 -12.84
N ALA A 32 6.92 -18.46 -12.76
CA ALA A 32 5.68 -17.89 -13.26
C ALA A 32 5.27 -16.64 -12.44
N VAL A 33 5.44 -16.68 -11.11
CA VAL A 33 5.20 -15.53 -10.22
C VAL A 33 6.10 -14.35 -10.61
N ILE A 34 7.40 -14.61 -10.81
CA ILE A 34 8.37 -13.57 -11.18
C ILE A 34 8.05 -12.98 -12.54
N ARG A 35 7.77 -13.80 -13.55
CA ARG A 35 7.40 -13.30 -14.89
C ARG A 35 6.19 -12.39 -14.82
N GLN A 36 5.15 -12.79 -14.11
CA GLN A 36 3.93 -12.01 -13.96
C GLN A 36 4.18 -10.68 -13.24
N ALA A 37 4.94 -10.71 -12.13
CA ALA A 37 5.28 -9.51 -11.39
C ALA A 37 6.14 -8.54 -12.24
N CYS A 38 7.03 -9.07 -13.09
CA CYS A 38 7.82 -8.28 -14.02
C CYS A 38 6.94 -7.60 -15.09
N GLU A 39 6.00 -8.35 -15.69
CA GLU A 39 5.05 -7.82 -16.68
C GLU A 39 4.20 -6.69 -16.07
N ASP A 40 3.64 -6.92 -14.89
CA ASP A 40 2.85 -5.93 -14.16
C ASP A 40 3.69 -4.68 -13.80
N LEU A 41 4.92 -4.86 -13.30
CA LEU A 41 5.85 -3.78 -12.99
C LEU A 41 6.15 -2.90 -14.22
N ILE A 42 6.46 -3.53 -15.35
CA ILE A 42 6.74 -2.81 -16.60
C ILE A 42 5.52 -2.02 -17.04
N ALA A 43 4.33 -2.64 -17.05
CA ALA A 43 3.08 -2.00 -17.44
C ALA A 43 2.76 -0.76 -16.60
N LEU A 44 2.97 -0.82 -15.29
CA LEU A 44 2.77 0.32 -14.39
C LEU A 44 3.76 1.45 -14.69
N GLN A 45 5.04 1.13 -14.73
CA GLN A 45 6.09 2.13 -14.94
C GLN A 45 5.97 2.82 -16.30
N ASP A 46 5.68 2.06 -17.37
CA ASP A 46 5.45 2.59 -18.71
C ASP A 46 4.17 3.44 -18.78
N GLY A 47 3.16 3.12 -17.97
CA GLY A 47 1.97 3.93 -17.78
C GLY A 47 2.21 5.24 -17.05
N GLY A 48 3.36 5.39 -16.40
CA GLY A 48 3.84 6.63 -15.79
C GLY A 48 3.42 6.83 -14.33
N VAL A 49 3.33 5.74 -13.56
CA VAL A 49 3.13 5.80 -12.10
C VAL A 49 4.35 6.43 -11.41
N ASP A 50 4.15 7.09 -10.28
CA ASP A 50 5.23 7.76 -9.55
C ASP A 50 6.02 6.80 -8.64
N SER A 51 5.40 5.72 -8.21
CA SER A 51 6.01 4.67 -7.39
C SER A 51 5.21 3.37 -7.45
N VAL A 52 5.82 2.27 -7.06
CA VAL A 52 5.15 0.97 -6.97
C VAL A 52 5.21 0.41 -5.55
N LEU A 53 4.17 -0.32 -5.13
CA LEU A 53 4.15 -1.05 -3.87
C LEU A 53 3.99 -2.54 -4.16
N ILE A 54 4.98 -3.33 -3.79
CA ILE A 54 4.99 -4.78 -3.98
C ILE A 54 4.43 -5.46 -2.73
N ALA A 55 3.35 -6.23 -2.88
CA ALA A 55 2.64 -6.85 -1.78
C ALA A 55 2.25 -8.31 -2.09
N ASN A 56 2.12 -9.13 -1.05
CA ASN A 56 1.69 -10.52 -1.18
C ASN A 56 0.15 -10.65 -1.19
N GLU A 57 -0.53 -9.88 -2.06
CA GLU A 57 -1.99 -9.76 -2.09
C GLU A 57 -2.74 -11.09 -2.32
N PHE A 58 -2.11 -12.10 -2.93
CA PHE A 58 -2.72 -13.41 -3.16
C PHE A 58 -2.27 -14.50 -2.18
N SER A 59 -1.54 -14.16 -1.11
CA SER A 59 -1.22 -15.10 -0.03
C SER A 59 -2.44 -15.35 0.89
N LEU A 60 -3.58 -15.64 0.28
CA LEU A 60 -4.83 -15.90 1.01
C LEU A 60 -4.89 -17.32 1.58
N PRO A 61 -5.37 -17.50 2.83
CA PRO A 61 -5.65 -16.47 3.83
C PRO A 61 -4.37 -15.83 4.37
N TYR A 62 -4.43 -14.53 4.71
CA TYR A 62 -3.24 -13.83 5.21
C TYR A 62 -2.85 -14.29 6.61
N GLN A 63 -1.55 -14.31 6.87
CA GLN A 63 -0.99 -14.57 8.19
C GLN A 63 -0.89 -13.26 8.97
N SER A 64 -1.44 -13.19 10.18
CA SER A 64 -1.27 -12.03 11.08
C SER A 64 0.19 -11.86 11.54
N LYS A 65 0.97 -12.91 11.45
CA LYS A 65 2.44 -12.92 11.63
C LYS A 65 3.03 -13.77 10.51
N ALA A 66 3.53 -13.09 9.49
CA ALA A 66 4.18 -13.76 8.37
C ALA A 66 5.42 -14.51 8.85
N ASP A 67 5.61 -15.70 8.32
CA ASP A 67 6.76 -16.53 8.60
C ASP A 67 7.96 -16.22 7.69
N ALA A 68 9.08 -16.91 7.93
CA ALA A 68 10.30 -16.73 7.16
C ALA A 68 10.14 -17.16 5.69
N VAL A 69 9.24 -18.08 5.39
CA VAL A 69 8.99 -18.56 4.02
C VAL A 69 8.35 -17.45 3.19
N THR A 70 7.33 -16.79 3.73
CA THR A 70 6.64 -15.65 3.08
C THR A 70 7.62 -14.50 2.82
N VAL A 71 8.39 -14.09 3.85
CA VAL A 71 9.37 -13.01 3.71
C VAL A 71 10.49 -13.39 2.73
N GLY A 72 10.98 -14.62 2.78
CA GLY A 72 12.00 -15.12 1.88
C GLY A 72 11.53 -15.17 0.42
N ALA A 73 10.31 -15.66 0.18
CA ALA A 73 9.70 -15.69 -1.16
C ALA A 73 9.54 -14.29 -1.74
N MET A 74 9.00 -13.34 -0.97
CA MET A 74 8.88 -11.95 -1.40
C MET A 74 10.25 -11.32 -1.66
N GLY A 75 11.23 -11.55 -0.78
CA GLY A 75 12.60 -11.06 -0.97
C GLY A 75 13.25 -11.61 -2.24
N TYR A 76 13.01 -12.87 -2.56
CA TYR A 76 13.47 -13.49 -3.80
C TYR A 76 12.84 -12.83 -5.03
N VAL A 77 11.51 -12.63 -5.04
CA VAL A 77 10.81 -11.96 -6.14
C VAL A 77 11.32 -10.53 -6.31
N VAL A 78 11.36 -9.72 -5.23
CA VAL A 78 11.86 -8.34 -5.31
C VAL A 78 13.30 -8.29 -5.80
N GLY A 79 14.16 -9.22 -5.34
CA GLY A 79 15.54 -9.32 -5.81
C GLY A 79 15.65 -9.59 -7.31
N ARG A 80 14.75 -10.42 -7.86
CA ARG A 80 14.69 -10.71 -9.31
C ARG A 80 14.17 -9.51 -10.14
N LEU A 81 13.30 -8.69 -9.56
CA LEU A 81 12.76 -7.49 -10.21
C LEU A 81 13.69 -6.27 -10.12
N LYS A 82 14.71 -6.33 -9.28
CA LYS A 82 15.49 -5.15 -8.85
C LYS A 82 16.07 -4.33 -9.99
N GLU A 83 16.56 -4.97 -11.03
CA GLU A 83 17.17 -4.31 -12.20
C GLU A 83 16.11 -3.63 -13.11
N ASP A 84 14.87 -4.08 -13.04
CA ASP A 84 13.76 -3.55 -13.84
C ASP A 84 13.02 -2.41 -13.12
N ILE A 85 13.25 -2.21 -11.82
CA ILE A 85 12.61 -1.14 -11.04
C ILE A 85 13.24 0.21 -11.38
N ARG A 86 12.44 1.11 -11.97
CA ARG A 86 12.86 2.45 -12.44
C ARG A 86 12.30 3.61 -11.62
N VAL A 87 11.34 3.33 -10.73
CA VAL A 87 10.68 4.32 -9.86
C VAL A 87 10.90 3.93 -8.39
N PRO A 88 10.72 4.85 -7.43
CA PRO A 88 10.72 4.47 -6.02
C PRO A 88 9.75 3.33 -5.76
N PHE A 89 10.18 2.34 -4.95
CA PHE A 89 9.32 1.22 -4.61
C PHE A 89 9.19 1.02 -3.12
N GLY A 90 8.04 0.51 -2.72
CA GLY A 90 7.74 0.06 -1.37
C GLY A 90 7.43 -1.43 -1.32
N VAL A 91 7.35 -1.95 -0.11
CA VAL A 91 6.94 -3.33 0.14
C VAL A 91 5.88 -3.39 1.24
N ASN A 92 4.99 -4.38 1.14
CA ASN A 92 3.97 -4.64 2.15
C ASN A 92 3.74 -6.16 2.30
N VAL A 93 4.11 -6.70 3.45
CA VAL A 93 3.66 -8.04 3.86
C VAL A 93 2.32 -7.84 4.57
N VAL A 94 1.25 -8.25 3.92
CA VAL A 94 -0.12 -7.97 4.38
C VAL A 94 -0.32 -8.49 5.80
N LEU A 95 -0.94 -7.69 6.67
CA LEU A 95 -1.15 -7.89 8.11
C LEU A 95 0.12 -8.03 8.97
N SER A 96 1.33 -7.94 8.40
CA SER A 96 2.59 -8.14 9.11
C SER A 96 3.52 -6.91 9.01
N PRO A 97 3.30 -5.85 9.82
CA PRO A 97 4.11 -4.64 9.79
C PRO A 97 5.60 -4.87 10.02
N MET A 98 5.95 -5.75 10.96
CA MET A 98 7.35 -6.09 11.26
C MET A 98 8.01 -6.81 10.08
N ALA A 99 7.32 -7.76 9.46
CA ALA A 99 7.82 -8.46 8.27
C ALA A 99 8.00 -7.52 7.08
N SER A 100 7.09 -6.54 6.90
CA SER A 100 7.24 -5.48 5.89
C SER A 100 8.49 -4.65 6.11
N LEU A 101 8.80 -4.30 7.37
CA LEU A 101 10.00 -3.56 7.73
C LEU A 101 11.28 -4.37 7.44
N GLU A 102 11.30 -5.64 7.82
CA GLU A 102 12.46 -6.52 7.61
C GLU A 102 12.68 -6.84 6.14
N LEU A 103 11.60 -6.99 5.37
CA LEU A 103 11.67 -7.11 3.91
C LEU A 103 12.22 -5.82 3.28
N ALA A 104 11.78 -4.64 3.73
CA ALA A 104 12.31 -3.36 3.25
C ALA A 104 13.81 -3.24 3.52
N ALA A 105 14.28 -3.67 4.69
CA ALA A 105 15.70 -3.69 5.04
C ALA A 105 16.54 -4.54 4.09
N SER A 106 16.02 -5.69 3.68
CA SER A 106 16.74 -6.64 2.82
C SER A 106 16.69 -6.26 1.34
N THR A 107 15.65 -5.55 0.90
CA THR A 107 15.41 -5.21 -0.50
C THR A 107 15.82 -3.79 -0.88
N GLY A 108 16.00 -2.89 0.11
CA GLY A 108 16.26 -1.49 -0.11
C GLY A 108 15.02 -0.72 -0.59
N ALA A 109 13.83 -1.13 -0.19
CA ALA A 109 12.59 -0.40 -0.44
C ALA A 109 12.63 0.99 0.19
N SER A 110 11.98 1.96 -0.44
CA SER A 110 11.94 3.35 0.01
C SER A 110 10.83 3.62 1.01
N PHE A 111 9.80 2.81 1.00
CA PHE A 111 8.66 2.93 1.92
C PHE A 111 8.00 1.59 2.22
N ILE A 112 7.23 1.58 3.30
CA ILE A 112 6.33 0.49 3.68
C ILE A 112 4.96 1.08 4.01
N ARG A 113 3.90 0.32 3.71
CA ARG A 113 2.52 0.67 4.05
C ARG A 113 1.92 -0.44 4.91
N SER A 114 1.35 -0.11 6.04
CA SER A 114 0.65 -1.11 6.87
C SER A 114 -0.26 -0.45 7.90
N ALA A 115 -1.09 -1.25 8.56
CA ALA A 115 -1.71 -0.89 9.82
C ALA A 115 -0.67 -1.10 10.94
N PHE A 116 0.06 -0.04 11.30
CA PHE A 116 1.11 -0.11 12.33
C PHE A 116 0.58 0.05 13.75
N THR A 117 -0.64 0.53 13.89
CA THR A 117 -1.25 0.88 15.19
C THR A 117 -2.61 0.24 15.34
N GLY A 118 -2.98 -0.07 16.56
CA GLY A 118 -4.31 -0.56 16.92
C GLY A 118 -4.41 -2.07 17.02
N THR A 119 -5.55 -2.51 17.53
CA THR A 119 -5.96 -3.91 17.57
C THR A 119 -7.25 -4.04 16.80
N TYR A 120 -7.30 -4.98 15.85
CA TYR A 120 -8.39 -5.20 14.93
C TYR A 120 -8.94 -6.61 15.05
N MET A 121 -10.18 -6.81 14.64
CA MET A 121 -10.82 -8.11 14.60
C MET A 121 -11.68 -8.26 13.35
N GLY A 122 -11.55 -9.39 12.68
CA GLY A 122 -12.29 -9.77 11.47
C GLY A 122 -12.07 -11.23 11.13
N GLU A 123 -12.18 -11.57 9.85
CA GLU A 123 -12.08 -12.96 9.36
C GLU A 123 -10.70 -13.56 9.58
N ASN A 124 -9.66 -12.75 9.68
CA ASN A 124 -8.29 -13.19 10.00
C ASN A 124 -8.04 -13.34 11.52
N GLY A 125 -9.08 -13.22 12.34
CA GLY A 125 -9.00 -13.27 13.79
C GLY A 125 -8.59 -11.92 14.39
N VAL A 126 -7.81 -11.95 15.48
CA VAL A 126 -7.31 -10.72 16.13
C VAL A 126 -5.95 -10.36 15.58
N VAL A 127 -5.86 -9.16 15.05
CA VAL A 127 -4.59 -8.54 14.61
C VAL A 127 -4.19 -7.50 15.64
N ASP A 128 -3.13 -7.77 16.39
CA ASP A 128 -2.57 -6.88 17.40
C ASP A 128 -1.24 -6.33 16.91
N THR A 129 -1.12 -5.00 16.85
CA THR A 129 0.07 -4.32 16.31
C THR A 129 0.93 -3.77 17.44
N ASP A 130 2.26 -3.84 17.24
CA ASP A 130 3.24 -3.21 18.12
C ASP A 130 4.06 -2.17 17.34
N VAL A 131 3.53 -0.95 17.25
CA VAL A 131 4.22 0.17 16.60
C VAL A 131 5.53 0.50 17.29
N SER A 132 5.58 0.35 18.61
CA SER A 132 6.78 0.64 19.40
C SER A 132 7.94 -0.29 19.05
N ALA A 133 7.67 -1.59 18.94
CA ALA A 133 8.66 -2.56 18.47
C ALA A 133 9.08 -2.28 17.02
N THR A 134 8.11 -1.96 16.13
CA THR A 134 8.38 -1.68 14.71
C THR A 134 9.30 -0.46 14.54
N VAL A 135 9.01 0.65 15.22
CA VAL A 135 9.83 1.89 15.13
C VAL A 135 11.23 1.67 15.72
N ARG A 136 11.34 0.97 16.86
CA ARG A 136 12.65 0.62 17.44
C ARG A 136 13.46 -0.31 16.52
N ARG A 137 12.80 -1.27 15.88
CA ARG A 137 13.45 -2.16 14.91
C ARG A 137 13.93 -1.38 13.68
N LYS A 138 13.11 -0.45 13.15
CA LYS A 138 13.52 0.48 12.07
C LYS A 138 14.83 1.19 12.42
N LYS A 139 14.90 1.77 13.63
CA LYS A 139 16.11 2.46 14.11
C LYS A 139 17.31 1.52 14.26
N ALA A 140 17.11 0.34 14.83
CA ALA A 140 18.17 -0.65 15.02
C ALA A 140 18.74 -1.18 13.69
N LEU A 141 17.94 -1.20 12.62
CA LEU A 141 18.36 -1.58 11.27
C LEU A 141 18.96 -0.40 10.45
N GLY A 142 19.05 0.81 11.02
CA GLY A 142 19.58 1.98 10.31
C GLY A 142 18.69 2.49 9.17
N LEU A 143 17.38 2.24 9.21
CA LEU A 143 16.42 2.57 8.15
C LEU A 143 15.82 3.96 8.34
N ASP A 144 16.59 4.97 8.74
CA ASP A 144 16.08 6.33 8.97
C ASP A 144 15.45 6.94 7.71
N HIS A 145 15.90 6.52 6.53
CA HIS A 145 15.38 6.96 5.22
C HIS A 145 14.04 6.32 4.84
N LEU A 146 13.71 5.15 5.42
CA LEU A 146 12.50 4.40 5.07
C LEU A 146 11.24 5.16 5.51
N LYS A 147 10.33 5.39 4.57
CA LYS A 147 9.04 6.04 4.85
C LYS A 147 8.01 5.03 5.33
N MET A 148 7.23 5.42 6.33
CA MET A 148 6.15 4.60 6.88
C MET A 148 4.80 5.25 6.59
N LEU A 149 3.97 4.58 5.79
CA LEU A 149 2.63 5.02 5.41
C LEU A 149 1.61 4.26 6.26
N TYR A 150 0.95 4.97 7.16
CA TYR A 150 0.08 4.40 8.18
C TYR A 150 -1.36 4.29 7.69
N LYS A 151 -1.92 3.09 7.62
CA LYS A 151 -3.37 2.93 7.47
C LYS A 151 -4.06 3.45 8.74
N VAL A 152 -4.96 4.41 8.59
CA VAL A 152 -5.73 4.96 9.72
C VAL A 152 -6.93 4.08 10.08
N ASN A 153 -7.37 3.27 9.14
CA ASN A 153 -8.42 2.28 9.31
C ASN A 153 -8.05 0.98 8.57
N PRO A 154 -8.40 -0.19 9.09
CA PRO A 154 -8.18 -1.46 8.40
C PRO A 154 -9.17 -1.62 7.23
N GLU A 155 -8.80 -2.45 6.27
CA GLU A 155 -9.71 -3.01 5.28
C GLU A 155 -10.20 -4.35 5.79
N SER A 156 -11.49 -4.65 5.65
CA SER A 156 -12.14 -5.93 6.01
C SER A 156 -12.13 -6.29 7.51
N ASP A 157 -11.52 -5.46 8.35
CA ASP A 157 -11.47 -5.63 9.80
C ASP A 157 -12.02 -4.38 10.50
N ALA A 158 -12.35 -4.49 11.78
CA ALA A 158 -12.77 -3.36 12.59
C ALA A 158 -11.86 -3.18 13.81
N TYR A 159 -11.68 -1.94 14.27
CA TYR A 159 -11.05 -1.70 15.58
C TYR A 159 -11.80 -2.47 16.67
N LEU A 160 -11.06 -3.16 17.52
CA LEU A 160 -11.65 -3.89 18.65
C LEU A 160 -12.43 -2.96 19.60
N VAL A 161 -11.95 -1.73 19.76
CA VAL A 161 -12.67 -0.68 20.49
C VAL A 161 -12.98 0.47 19.52
N PRO A 162 -14.26 0.74 19.23
CA PRO A 162 -14.65 1.82 18.33
C PRO A 162 -14.19 3.17 18.83
N ARG A 163 -13.62 3.97 17.93
CA ARG A 163 -13.21 5.36 18.15
C ARG A 163 -13.51 6.14 16.88
N ASP A 164 -13.81 7.43 17.01
CA ASP A 164 -13.96 8.28 15.83
C ASP A 164 -12.63 8.46 15.08
N ILE A 165 -12.71 8.63 13.77
CA ILE A 165 -11.53 8.64 12.90
C ILE A 165 -10.62 9.84 13.17
N LYS A 166 -11.16 11.00 13.54
CA LYS A 166 -10.36 12.19 13.86
C LYS A 166 -9.52 11.96 15.11
N THR A 167 -10.11 11.32 16.13
CA THR A 167 -9.38 10.94 17.35
C THR A 167 -8.29 9.93 17.05
N ILE A 168 -8.57 8.91 16.21
CA ILE A 168 -7.56 7.94 15.77
C ILE A 168 -6.42 8.66 15.04
N THR A 169 -6.74 9.50 14.06
CA THR A 169 -5.77 10.23 13.25
C THR A 169 -4.85 11.09 14.09
N LYS A 170 -5.40 11.93 14.99
CA LYS A 170 -4.62 12.76 15.92
C LYS A 170 -3.72 11.92 16.81
N SER A 171 -4.22 10.78 17.29
CA SER A 171 -3.46 9.86 18.12
C SER A 171 -2.27 9.26 17.37
N ILE A 172 -2.46 8.83 16.12
CA ILE A 172 -1.40 8.31 15.26
C ILE A 172 -0.33 9.37 15.03
N ILE A 173 -0.72 10.59 14.66
CA ILE A 173 0.21 11.69 14.41
C ILE A 173 1.03 12.00 15.66
N PHE A 174 0.36 12.17 16.81
CA PHE A 174 1.01 12.52 18.06
C PHE A 174 2.00 11.46 18.55
N HIS A 175 1.62 10.18 18.49
CA HIS A 175 2.42 9.10 19.06
C HIS A 175 3.46 8.51 18.10
N CYS A 176 3.23 8.59 16.80
CA CYS A 176 4.00 7.80 15.84
C CYS A 176 4.76 8.63 14.80
N GLY A 177 4.37 9.89 14.55
CA GLY A 177 5.00 10.74 13.56
C GLY A 177 5.02 10.08 12.17
N PRO A 178 3.84 9.74 11.58
CA PRO A 178 3.77 9.05 10.29
C PRO A 178 4.35 9.91 9.17
N ASP A 179 4.99 9.27 8.17
CA ASP A 179 5.40 9.95 6.95
C ASP A 179 4.21 10.23 6.01
N ALA A 180 3.16 9.42 6.11
CA ALA A 180 1.87 9.64 5.45
C ALA A 180 0.76 8.83 6.12
N LEU A 181 -0.49 9.22 5.88
CA LEU A 181 -1.70 8.53 6.32
C LEU A 181 -2.41 7.94 5.11
N CYS A 182 -2.88 6.71 5.22
CA CYS A 182 -3.65 6.01 4.19
C CYS A 182 -5.06 5.76 4.68
N VAL A 183 -6.05 6.23 3.93
CA VAL A 183 -7.47 6.09 4.25
C VAL A 183 -8.08 5.02 3.34
N SER A 184 -8.58 3.94 3.93
CA SER A 184 -9.09 2.78 3.20
C SER A 184 -10.62 2.76 3.12
N GLY A 185 -11.14 2.11 2.08
CA GLY A 185 -12.54 1.69 2.02
C GLY A 185 -12.82 0.49 2.94
N ALA A 186 -14.05 -0.01 2.90
CA ALA A 186 -14.51 -1.11 3.77
C ALA A 186 -13.86 -2.47 3.44
N SER A 187 -13.40 -2.66 2.21
CA SER A 187 -12.71 -3.87 1.74
C SER A 187 -11.73 -3.54 0.62
N ALA A 188 -10.87 -4.49 0.26
CA ALA A 188 -9.92 -4.34 -0.83
C ALA A 188 -10.64 -3.93 -2.13
N GLY A 189 -10.20 -2.83 -2.74
CA GLY A 189 -10.79 -2.27 -3.96
C GLY A 189 -12.12 -1.54 -3.77
N SER A 190 -12.74 -1.55 -2.59
CA SER A 190 -13.95 -0.75 -2.34
C SER A 190 -13.62 0.73 -2.24
N GLU A 191 -14.58 1.55 -2.67
CA GLU A 191 -14.41 3.00 -2.69
C GLU A 191 -14.29 3.58 -1.28
N THR A 192 -13.26 4.40 -1.05
CA THR A 192 -13.11 5.19 0.17
C THR A 192 -14.10 6.36 0.15
N SER A 193 -14.85 6.56 1.23
CA SER A 193 -15.76 7.70 1.36
C SER A 193 -14.99 9.03 1.33
N THR A 194 -15.45 9.98 0.51
CA THR A 194 -14.90 11.33 0.44
C THR A 194 -15.07 12.07 1.77
N ASP A 195 -16.22 11.90 2.45
CA ASP A 195 -16.45 12.48 3.77
C ASP A 195 -15.43 11.96 4.79
N PHE A 196 -15.16 10.65 4.76
CA PHE A 196 -14.20 10.03 5.66
C PHE A 196 -12.77 10.54 5.40
N MET A 197 -12.38 10.68 4.12
CA MET A 197 -11.10 11.30 3.75
C MET A 197 -11.01 12.76 4.22
N SER A 198 -12.08 13.53 4.05
CA SER A 198 -12.17 14.92 4.49
C SER A 198 -12.04 15.04 6.01
N GLU A 199 -12.64 14.11 6.77
CA GLU A 199 -12.48 14.07 8.22
C GLU A 199 -11.03 13.83 8.64
N VAL A 200 -10.34 12.86 8.02
CA VAL A 200 -8.92 12.61 8.26
C VAL A 200 -8.09 13.84 7.88
N ARG A 201 -8.31 14.39 6.69
CA ARG A 201 -7.59 15.57 6.19
C ARG A 201 -7.74 16.79 7.10
N SER A 202 -8.93 16.98 7.69
CA SER A 202 -9.22 18.12 8.58
C SER A 202 -8.36 18.16 9.84
N VAL A 203 -7.70 17.06 10.19
CA VAL A 203 -6.88 16.91 11.41
C VAL A 203 -5.48 16.37 11.14
N ALA A 204 -5.11 16.22 9.86
CA ALA A 204 -3.82 15.67 9.46
C ALA A 204 -2.68 16.69 9.50
N ASP A 205 -3.00 17.98 9.69
CA ASP A 205 -2.02 19.08 9.63
C ASP A 205 -1.18 19.00 8.35
N ASP A 206 0.15 18.92 8.46
CA ASP A 206 1.08 18.81 7.33
C ASP A 206 1.38 17.36 6.89
N VAL A 207 0.78 16.35 7.55
CA VAL A 207 1.00 14.96 7.18
C VAL A 207 0.21 14.63 5.90
N PRO A 208 0.87 14.11 4.85
CA PRO A 208 0.18 13.72 3.62
C PRO A 208 -0.89 12.65 3.86
N VAL A 209 -2.02 12.78 3.16
CA VAL A 209 -3.15 11.84 3.21
C VAL A 209 -3.32 11.17 1.85
N PHE A 210 -3.34 9.86 1.81
CA PHE A 210 -3.53 9.07 0.59
C PHE A 210 -4.88 8.34 0.59
N CYS A 211 -5.59 8.41 -0.54
CA CYS A 211 -6.68 7.49 -0.84
C CYS A 211 -6.09 6.10 -1.06
N ASN A 212 -6.39 5.13 -0.19
CA ASN A 212 -5.68 3.85 -0.18
C ASN A 212 -6.41 2.74 -0.95
N THR A 213 -7.74 2.86 -1.15
CA THR A 213 -8.53 1.93 -1.95
C THR A 213 -9.60 2.63 -2.77
N GLY A 214 -10.03 1.96 -3.85
CA GLY A 214 -11.21 2.36 -4.60
C GLY A 214 -11.09 3.65 -5.43
N CYS A 215 -9.88 4.19 -5.59
CA CYS A 215 -9.64 5.28 -6.52
C CYS A 215 -9.63 4.71 -7.95
N ASN A 216 -10.52 5.19 -8.80
CA ASN A 216 -10.67 4.78 -10.19
C ASN A 216 -10.76 6.00 -11.12
N ALA A 217 -10.83 5.77 -12.43
CA ALA A 217 -10.83 6.85 -13.42
C ALA A 217 -12.02 7.81 -13.26
N GLU A 218 -13.17 7.33 -12.80
CA GLU A 218 -14.39 8.13 -12.60
C GLU A 218 -14.31 8.97 -11.33
N THR A 219 -13.66 8.46 -10.27
CA THR A 219 -13.60 9.10 -8.95
C THR A 219 -12.28 9.81 -8.67
N ALA A 220 -11.26 9.66 -9.54
CA ALA A 220 -9.91 10.17 -9.30
C ALA A 220 -9.88 11.66 -8.99
N MET A 221 -10.61 12.49 -9.74
CA MET A 221 -10.63 13.94 -9.54
C MET A 221 -11.20 14.32 -8.17
N ASP A 222 -12.29 13.67 -7.76
CA ASP A 222 -12.89 13.87 -6.45
C ASP A 222 -11.96 13.44 -5.33
N LYS A 223 -11.42 12.22 -5.42
CA LYS A 223 -10.50 11.68 -4.39
C LYS A 223 -9.22 12.50 -4.25
N LEU A 224 -8.61 12.91 -5.35
CA LEU A 224 -7.39 13.71 -5.33
C LEU A 224 -7.63 15.16 -4.83
N SER A 225 -8.85 15.68 -4.93
CA SER A 225 -9.17 16.99 -4.32
C SER A 225 -9.19 16.95 -2.78
N HIS A 226 -9.30 15.76 -2.18
CA HIS A 226 -9.34 15.54 -0.73
C HIS A 226 -8.11 14.77 -0.21
N SER A 227 -7.15 14.47 -1.06
CA SER A 227 -5.93 13.74 -0.69
C SER A 227 -4.70 14.29 -1.41
N ASP A 228 -3.53 13.92 -0.92
CA ASP A 228 -2.24 14.28 -1.50
C ASP A 228 -1.75 13.22 -2.51
N GLY A 229 -2.49 12.11 -2.67
CA GLY A 229 -2.19 11.03 -3.59
C GLY A 229 -3.11 9.83 -3.41
N ALA A 230 -2.87 8.78 -4.18
CA ALA A 230 -3.66 7.56 -4.11
C ALA A 230 -2.80 6.29 -4.24
N CYS A 231 -3.22 5.23 -3.55
CA CYS A 231 -2.75 3.87 -3.79
C CYS A 231 -3.78 3.17 -4.68
N VAL A 232 -3.40 2.80 -5.88
CA VAL A 232 -4.30 2.25 -6.89
C VAL A 232 -3.83 0.85 -7.30
N GLY A 233 -4.71 -0.13 -7.21
CA GLY A 233 -4.40 -1.52 -7.57
C GLY A 233 -5.43 -2.08 -8.54
N THR A 234 -6.58 -2.53 -8.03
CA THR A 234 -7.64 -3.20 -8.80
C THR A 234 -8.10 -2.42 -10.05
N THR A 235 -8.10 -1.09 -9.97
CA THR A 235 -8.44 -0.22 -11.12
C THR A 235 -7.56 -0.46 -12.34
N PHE A 236 -6.28 -0.80 -12.13
CA PHE A 236 -5.32 -1.05 -13.20
C PHE A 236 -5.39 -2.46 -13.77
N LYS A 237 -6.08 -3.37 -13.12
CA LYS A 237 -6.21 -4.75 -13.56
C LYS A 237 -7.18 -4.88 -14.74
N LYS A 238 -6.95 -5.85 -15.61
CA LYS A 238 -7.86 -6.19 -16.72
C LYS A 238 -9.27 -6.42 -16.18
N ASP A 239 -10.24 -5.83 -16.83
CA ASP A 239 -11.66 -5.85 -16.45
C ASP A 239 -11.95 -5.27 -15.05
N GLY A 240 -11.00 -4.60 -14.40
CA GLY A 240 -11.14 -4.13 -13.02
C GLY A 240 -11.27 -5.25 -12.00
N LYS A 241 -10.76 -6.44 -12.30
CA LYS A 241 -10.82 -7.61 -11.43
C LYS A 241 -9.49 -7.80 -10.71
N PHE A 242 -9.59 -7.92 -9.39
CA PHE A 242 -8.44 -8.04 -8.49
C PHE A 242 -7.46 -9.15 -8.89
N GLU A 243 -7.98 -10.29 -9.35
CA GLU A 243 -7.21 -11.46 -9.75
C GLU A 243 -6.52 -11.37 -11.11
N ASN A 244 -6.82 -10.36 -11.92
CA ASN A 244 -6.26 -10.23 -13.26
C ASN A 244 -4.90 -9.49 -13.23
N ASN A 245 -4.18 -9.58 -14.36
CA ASN A 245 -2.95 -8.84 -14.59
C ASN A 245 -3.22 -7.34 -14.78
N VAL A 246 -2.19 -6.53 -14.63
CA VAL A 246 -2.25 -5.11 -14.98
C VAL A 246 -2.54 -4.95 -16.48
N ASP A 247 -3.42 -4.00 -16.79
CA ASP A 247 -3.75 -3.57 -18.13
C ASP A 247 -3.05 -2.23 -18.41
N PRO A 248 -2.04 -2.19 -19.28
CA PRO A 248 -1.29 -0.96 -19.56
C PRO A 248 -2.17 0.21 -20.02
N GLU A 249 -3.24 -0.07 -20.77
CA GLU A 249 -4.14 0.98 -21.25
C GLU A 249 -4.92 1.64 -20.11
N ARG A 250 -5.31 0.85 -19.12
CA ARG A 250 -5.99 1.36 -17.92
C ARG A 250 -5.07 2.24 -17.08
N VAL A 251 -3.79 1.87 -16.97
CA VAL A 251 -2.77 2.68 -16.27
C VAL A 251 -2.60 4.03 -16.98
N VAL A 252 -2.35 4.01 -18.29
CA VAL A 252 -2.18 5.23 -19.10
C VAL A 252 -3.41 6.14 -19.01
N LYS A 253 -4.62 5.57 -19.13
CA LYS A 253 -5.87 6.32 -19.01
C LYS A 253 -5.97 7.04 -17.66
N PHE A 254 -5.73 6.33 -16.57
CA PHE A 254 -5.78 6.90 -15.23
C PHE A 254 -4.71 7.98 -15.02
N MET A 255 -3.47 7.71 -15.39
CA MET A 255 -2.35 8.65 -15.23
C MET A 255 -2.54 9.92 -16.07
N ASN A 256 -3.22 9.86 -17.21
CA ASN A 256 -3.58 11.05 -17.98
C ASN A 256 -4.60 11.94 -17.24
N ILE A 257 -5.53 11.34 -16.47
CA ILE A 257 -6.46 12.09 -15.62
C ILE A 257 -5.69 12.79 -14.50
N VAL A 258 -4.79 12.06 -13.81
CA VAL A 258 -3.94 12.63 -12.75
C VAL A 258 -3.09 13.79 -13.26
N LYS A 259 -2.44 13.64 -14.43
CA LYS A 259 -1.66 14.71 -15.06
C LYS A 259 -2.53 15.92 -15.44
N GLY A 260 -3.77 15.69 -15.83
CA GLY A 260 -4.77 16.75 -16.06
C GLY A 260 -5.11 17.53 -14.79
N PHE A 261 -5.31 16.81 -13.69
CA PHE A 261 -5.59 17.41 -12.37
C PHE A 261 -4.45 18.34 -11.91
N HIS A 262 -3.19 17.89 -11.99
CA HIS A 262 -2.04 18.71 -11.58
C HIS A 262 -1.83 19.99 -12.42
N LYS A 263 -2.36 20.07 -13.63
CA LYS A 263 -2.29 21.27 -14.46
C LYS A 263 -3.34 22.33 -14.09
N THR A 264 -4.33 21.95 -13.31
CA THR A 264 -5.43 22.82 -12.88
C THR A 264 -5.23 23.42 -11.48
N LEU A 265 -4.22 22.97 -10.76
CA LEU A 265 -3.75 23.51 -9.47
C LEU A 265 -2.63 24.53 -9.67
#